data_09fd50c8d8700a7bfc6874e043c2ce89
#
_entry.id   09fd50c8d8700a7bfc6874e043c2ce89
#
_cell.length_a   1.000
_cell.length_b   1.000
_cell.length_c   1.000
_cell.angle_alpha   90.00
_cell.angle_beta   90.00
_cell.angle_gamma   90.00
#
_symmetry.space_group_name_H-M   'P 1'
#
loop_
_entity.id
_entity.type
_entity.pdbx_description
1 polymer ?
#
loop_
_entity_poly.entity_id
_entity_poly.type
_entity_poly.pdbx_seq_one_letter_code
_entity_poly.pdbx_strand_id
1 'polypeptide(L)'
;GRHTKTSRNIAVVTTYLSDYIFPSVIQGIDQVMTENGYSIILKNTKNSSSAEGKCLEELLSKDIEGLIIEPSKSEIYCRHIALYKKLDEFHIPYVFIQGTMEQLSDRPYVMMDDFKGGYLITKYLLSLGHRKILGMFKADDRQGIERHRGYAKALQEYGVFYDPDRIIWFHTEDRAVKPFARL
;
A
#
# COMPACT_ATOMS: atom_id res chain seq x y z
N GLY A 1 0.31 40.16 -16.37
CA GLY A 1 -0.04 39.01 -15.55
C GLY A 1 0.23 37.72 -16.30
N ARG A 2 1.29 37.00 -15.90
CA ARG A 2 1.47 35.64 -16.38
C ARG A 2 0.37 34.78 -15.76
N HIS A 3 -0.61 34.38 -16.58
CA HIS A 3 -1.49 33.28 -16.21
C HIS A 3 -0.62 32.03 -16.11
N THR A 4 -0.28 31.61 -14.91
CA THR A 4 0.24 30.27 -14.67
C THR A 4 -0.86 29.29 -15.04
N LYS A 5 -0.70 28.63 -16.20
CA LYS A 5 -1.56 27.50 -16.57
C LYS A 5 -1.43 26.46 -15.49
N THR A 6 -2.50 26.23 -14.71
CA THR A 6 -2.58 25.06 -13.84
C THR A 6 -2.56 23.82 -14.72
N SER A 7 -1.70 22.85 -14.41
CA SER A 7 -1.47 21.67 -15.26
C SER A 7 -2.66 20.73 -15.35
N ARG A 8 -3.55 20.75 -14.35
CA ARG A 8 -4.65 19.80 -14.22
C ARG A 8 -4.22 18.33 -14.26
N ASN A 9 -3.00 18.04 -13.81
CA ASN A 9 -2.46 16.69 -13.74
C ASN A 9 -2.36 16.23 -12.29
N ILE A 10 -2.87 15.03 -12.01
CA ILE A 10 -2.68 14.32 -10.74
C ILE A 10 -1.82 13.09 -11.03
N ALA A 11 -0.74 12.93 -10.31
CA ALA A 11 0.07 11.73 -10.40
C ALA A 11 -0.49 10.64 -9.48
N VAL A 12 -0.53 9.42 -9.98
CA VAL A 12 -0.90 8.22 -9.21
C VAL A 12 0.26 7.25 -9.27
N VAL A 13 0.88 7.01 -8.13
CA VAL A 13 2.03 6.09 -7.98
C VAL A 13 1.57 4.85 -7.25
N THR A 14 1.84 3.70 -7.83
CA THR A 14 1.34 2.40 -7.37
C THR A 14 2.44 1.39 -7.28
N THR A 15 2.23 0.32 -6.52
CA THR A 15 3.21 -0.77 -6.38
C THR A 15 3.08 -1.82 -7.47
N TYR A 16 1.84 -2.23 -7.82
CA TYR A 16 1.57 -3.22 -8.85
C TYR A 16 0.31 -2.88 -9.62
N LEU A 17 0.40 -2.70 -10.94
CA LEU A 17 -0.74 -2.42 -11.82
C LEU A 17 -1.67 -3.63 -12.02
N SER A 18 -1.14 -4.83 -11.91
CA SER A 18 -1.85 -6.09 -12.20
C SER A 18 -2.41 -6.77 -10.96
N ASP A 19 -2.27 -6.17 -9.77
CA ASP A 19 -2.83 -6.74 -8.56
C ASP A 19 -4.35 -6.69 -8.58
N TYR A 20 -4.96 -7.73 -8.00
CA TYR A 20 -6.38 -8.04 -8.03
C TYR A 20 -7.31 -6.85 -7.74
N ILE A 21 -6.98 -6.04 -6.75
CA ILE A 21 -7.84 -4.92 -6.32
C ILE A 21 -7.51 -3.61 -7.05
N PHE A 22 -6.35 -3.52 -7.62
CA PHE A 22 -5.76 -2.28 -8.11
C PHE A 22 -6.49 -1.69 -9.33
N PRO A 23 -6.94 -2.49 -10.33
CA PRO A 23 -7.71 -1.96 -11.45
C PRO A 23 -8.98 -1.23 -11.02
N SER A 24 -9.68 -1.73 -10.00
CA SER A 24 -10.88 -1.08 -9.46
C SER A 24 -10.57 0.22 -8.74
N VAL A 25 -9.46 0.28 -8.01
CA VAL A 25 -9.00 1.51 -7.33
C VAL A 25 -8.65 2.58 -8.36
N ILE A 26 -7.89 2.23 -9.40
CA ILE A 26 -7.54 3.17 -10.48
C ILE A 26 -8.78 3.65 -11.22
N GLN A 27 -9.73 2.78 -11.51
CA GLN A 27 -10.97 3.17 -12.17
C GLN A 27 -11.75 4.20 -11.36
N GLY A 28 -11.83 4.01 -10.03
CA GLY A 28 -12.48 4.97 -9.15
C GLY A 28 -11.77 6.33 -9.12
N ILE A 29 -10.44 6.32 -9.05
CA ILE A 29 -9.63 7.55 -9.09
C ILE A 29 -9.83 8.26 -10.44
N ASP A 30 -9.72 7.53 -11.55
CA ASP A 30 -9.87 8.08 -12.89
C ASP A 30 -11.23 8.72 -13.10
N GLN A 31 -12.29 8.07 -12.66
CA GLN A 31 -13.64 8.59 -12.75
C GLN A 31 -13.77 9.96 -12.06
N VAL A 32 -13.36 10.04 -10.80
CA VAL A 32 -13.47 11.29 -10.02
C VAL A 32 -12.58 12.39 -10.62
N MET A 33 -11.35 12.05 -11.02
CA MET A 33 -10.42 13.02 -11.58
C MET A 33 -10.94 13.55 -12.93
N THR A 34 -11.42 12.68 -13.80
CA THR A 34 -11.98 13.06 -15.10
C THR A 34 -13.22 13.94 -14.94
N GLU A 35 -14.13 13.61 -14.04
CA GLU A 35 -15.33 14.42 -13.74
C GLU A 35 -14.97 15.82 -13.25
N ASN A 36 -13.83 16.00 -12.63
CA ASN A 36 -13.33 17.28 -12.13
C ASN A 36 -12.33 17.97 -13.07
N GLY A 37 -12.15 17.47 -14.28
CA GLY A 37 -11.31 18.08 -15.30
C GLY A 37 -9.81 17.82 -15.13
N TYR A 38 -9.42 16.77 -14.40
CA TYR A 38 -8.03 16.37 -14.21
C TYR A 38 -7.66 15.18 -15.09
N SER A 39 -6.40 15.14 -15.51
CA SER A 39 -5.77 13.99 -16.13
C SER A 39 -4.90 13.24 -15.12
N ILE A 40 -4.76 11.94 -15.29
CA ILE A 40 -3.93 11.09 -14.43
C ILE A 40 -2.60 10.78 -15.11
N ILE A 41 -1.50 10.92 -14.37
CA ILE A 41 -0.19 10.39 -14.73
C ILE A 41 0.05 9.16 -13.85
N LEU A 42 0.06 7.97 -14.43
CA LEU A 42 0.20 6.71 -13.72
C LEU A 42 1.64 6.22 -13.74
N LYS A 43 2.19 5.92 -12.56
CA LYS A 43 3.52 5.35 -12.36
C LYS A 43 3.44 4.08 -11.55
N ASN A 44 4.28 3.10 -11.87
CA ASN A 44 4.35 1.81 -11.18
C ASN A 44 5.76 1.60 -10.62
N THR A 45 5.85 1.39 -9.31
CA THR A 45 7.13 1.16 -8.62
C THR A 45 7.50 -0.32 -8.52
N LYS A 46 6.59 -1.23 -8.78
CA LYS A 46 6.73 -2.67 -8.53
C LYS A 46 7.19 -2.98 -7.09
N ASN A 47 6.74 -2.15 -6.15
CA ASN A 47 7.09 -2.20 -4.72
C ASN A 47 8.61 -2.07 -4.45
N SER A 48 9.31 -1.35 -5.30
CA SER A 48 10.72 -1.03 -5.14
C SER A 48 10.90 0.38 -4.58
N SER A 49 11.56 0.50 -3.43
CA SER A 49 11.85 1.80 -2.81
C SER A 49 12.71 2.70 -3.70
N SER A 50 13.69 2.13 -4.42
CA SER A 50 14.50 2.91 -5.35
C SER A 50 13.70 3.41 -6.55
N ALA A 51 12.77 2.61 -7.07
CA ALA A 51 11.87 3.02 -8.13
C ALA A 51 10.89 4.11 -7.67
N GLU A 52 10.39 4.02 -6.43
CA GLU A 52 9.56 5.08 -5.83
C GLU A 52 10.33 6.40 -5.78
N GLY A 53 11.57 6.39 -5.28
CA GLY A 53 12.42 7.58 -5.25
C GLY A 53 12.61 8.20 -6.63
N LYS A 54 12.90 7.39 -7.65
CA LYS A 54 13.02 7.87 -9.05
C LYS A 54 11.71 8.45 -9.58
N CYS A 55 10.58 7.81 -9.29
CA CYS A 55 9.27 8.32 -9.66
C CYS A 55 9.02 9.71 -9.04
N LEU A 56 9.32 9.88 -7.76
CA LEU A 56 9.14 11.16 -7.07
C LEU A 56 10.04 12.24 -7.66
N GLU A 57 11.30 11.94 -7.96
CA GLU A 57 12.23 12.86 -8.62
C GLU A 57 11.70 13.31 -9.98
N GLU A 58 11.21 12.38 -10.80
CA GLU A 58 10.60 12.69 -12.09
C GLU A 58 9.36 13.56 -11.93
N LEU A 59 8.49 13.24 -10.99
CA LEU A 59 7.25 13.97 -10.78
C LEU A 59 7.48 15.38 -10.23
N LEU A 60 8.52 15.58 -9.40
CA LEU A 60 8.90 16.91 -8.92
C LEU A 60 9.37 17.84 -10.05
N SER A 61 9.88 17.28 -11.15
CA SER A 61 10.26 18.05 -12.34
C SER A 61 9.09 18.31 -13.30
N LYS A 62 7.95 17.66 -13.08
CA LYS A 62 6.74 17.83 -13.88
C LYS A 62 5.75 18.78 -13.20
N ASP A 63 4.83 19.31 -13.98
CA ASP A 63 3.78 20.16 -13.48
C ASP A 63 2.59 19.30 -13.04
N ILE A 64 2.56 18.92 -11.76
CA ILE A 64 1.46 18.18 -11.13
C ILE A 64 0.83 19.01 -10.02
N GLU A 65 -0.49 18.91 -9.85
CA GLU A 65 -1.24 19.61 -8.81
C GLU A 65 -1.44 18.78 -7.54
N GLY A 66 -1.20 17.49 -7.60
CA GLY A 66 -1.32 16.58 -6.46
C GLY A 66 -0.81 15.20 -6.77
N LEU A 67 -0.70 14.38 -5.73
CA LEU A 67 -0.17 13.03 -5.80
C LEU A 67 -1.00 12.09 -4.95
N ILE A 68 -1.36 10.95 -5.54
CA ILE A 68 -1.92 9.80 -4.82
C ILE A 68 -0.86 8.69 -4.88
N ILE A 69 -0.39 8.21 -3.75
CA ILE A 69 0.73 7.27 -3.70
C ILE A 69 0.46 6.09 -2.77
N GLU A 70 0.66 4.90 -3.32
CA GLU A 70 0.83 3.68 -2.54
C GLU A 70 2.32 3.55 -2.20
N PRO A 71 2.71 3.66 -0.90
CA PRO A 71 4.12 3.63 -0.54
C PRO A 71 4.72 2.24 -0.74
N SER A 72 5.90 2.19 -1.34
CA SER A 72 6.65 0.96 -1.52
C SER A 72 7.25 0.51 -0.20
N LYS A 73 7.10 -0.79 0.14
CA LYS A 73 7.68 -1.39 1.35
C LYS A 73 7.41 -0.54 2.60
N SER A 74 6.14 -0.27 2.87
CA SER A 74 5.67 0.67 3.88
C SER A 74 6.13 0.37 5.32
N GLU A 75 6.52 -0.87 5.63
CA GLU A 75 7.07 -1.26 6.93
C GLU A 75 8.60 -1.14 7.00
N ILE A 76 9.25 -0.68 5.94
CA ILE A 76 10.69 -0.47 5.89
C ILE A 76 10.99 1.02 5.93
N TYR A 77 12.08 1.40 6.63
CA TYR A 77 12.50 2.80 6.70
C TYR A 77 12.70 3.42 5.31
N CYS A 78 12.01 4.53 5.09
CA CYS A 78 12.09 5.25 3.81
C CYS A 78 13.39 6.06 3.74
N ARG A 79 14.27 5.71 2.80
CA ARG A 79 15.55 6.39 2.58
C ARG A 79 15.43 7.71 1.83
N HIS A 80 14.32 7.90 1.11
CA HIS A 80 14.09 9.10 0.27
C HIS A 80 13.05 10.04 0.86
N ILE A 81 12.97 10.11 2.19
CA ILE A 81 12.03 10.99 2.89
C ILE A 81 12.18 12.46 2.49
N ALA A 82 13.37 12.87 2.10
CA ALA A 82 13.63 14.24 1.63
C ALA A 82 12.83 14.61 0.38
N LEU A 83 12.47 13.64 -0.47
CA LEU A 83 11.64 13.88 -1.65
C LEU A 83 10.18 14.19 -1.27
N TYR A 84 9.66 13.54 -0.23
CA TYR A 84 8.36 13.88 0.33
C TYR A 84 8.35 15.29 0.94
N LYS A 85 9.43 15.68 1.60
CA LYS A 85 9.57 17.05 2.13
C LYS A 85 9.62 18.10 1.02
N LYS A 86 10.22 17.77 -0.14
CA LYS A 86 10.18 18.66 -1.32
C LYS A 86 8.78 18.82 -1.89
N LEU A 87 7.92 17.79 -1.82
CA LEU A 87 6.51 17.95 -2.20
C LEU A 87 5.83 19.02 -1.33
N ASP A 88 6.12 19.02 -0.03
CA ASP A 88 5.61 20.05 0.89
C ASP A 88 6.13 21.43 0.55
N GLU A 89 7.42 21.56 0.28
CA GLU A 89 8.07 22.83 -0.10
C GLU A 89 7.49 23.40 -1.40
N PHE A 90 7.13 22.55 -2.34
CA PHE A 90 6.54 22.95 -3.62
C PHE A 90 5.01 23.06 -3.55
N HIS A 91 4.42 22.89 -2.35
CA HIS A 91 2.98 22.94 -2.12
C HIS A 91 2.19 21.94 -2.98
N ILE A 92 2.76 20.76 -3.20
CA ILE A 92 2.09 19.65 -3.89
C ILE A 92 1.46 18.76 -2.82
N PRO A 93 0.13 18.77 -2.66
CA PRO A 93 -0.53 17.91 -1.70
C PRO A 93 -0.44 16.45 -2.13
N TYR A 94 -0.31 15.55 -1.16
CA TYR A 94 -0.31 14.13 -1.44
C TYR A 94 -1.09 13.32 -0.39
N VAL A 95 -1.65 12.22 -0.84
CA VAL A 95 -2.45 11.29 -0.05
C VAL A 95 -1.87 9.88 -0.22
N PHE A 96 -1.68 9.19 0.88
CA PHE A 96 -1.31 7.78 0.85
C PHE A 96 -2.55 6.91 0.63
N ILE A 97 -2.39 5.85 -0.16
CA ILE A 97 -3.40 4.79 -0.31
C ILE A 97 -2.78 3.44 0.01
N GLN A 98 -3.56 2.55 0.60
CA GLN A 98 -3.22 1.15 0.91
C GLN A 98 -2.05 0.97 1.90
N GLY A 99 -1.45 2.03 2.36
CA GLY A 99 -0.37 2.02 3.33
C GLY A 99 -0.01 3.43 3.76
N THR A 100 0.82 3.53 4.77
CA THR A 100 1.39 4.79 5.27
C THR A 100 2.87 4.57 5.58
N MET A 101 3.59 5.66 5.85
CA MET A 101 4.96 5.61 6.36
C MET A 101 4.99 6.18 7.77
N GLU A 102 5.71 5.54 8.68
CA GLU A 102 5.85 6.00 10.06
C GLU A 102 6.41 7.43 10.13
N GLN A 103 7.39 7.73 9.29
CA GLN A 103 8.01 9.07 9.22
C GLN A 103 7.04 10.17 8.74
N LEU A 104 5.90 9.81 8.15
CA LEU A 104 4.90 10.70 7.57
C LEU A 104 3.50 10.35 8.08
N SER A 105 3.40 9.94 9.33
CA SER A 105 2.15 9.44 9.95
C SER A 105 1.05 10.50 10.08
N ASP A 106 1.38 11.78 9.98
CA ASP A 106 0.45 12.91 10.02
C ASP A 106 -0.21 13.24 8.66
N ARG A 107 0.19 12.52 7.61
CA ARG A 107 -0.35 12.76 6.26
C ARG A 107 -1.67 12.05 6.02
N PRO A 108 -2.57 12.63 5.20
CA PRO A 108 -3.84 11.99 4.88
C PRO A 108 -3.64 10.64 4.19
N TYR A 109 -4.52 9.70 4.50
CA TYR A 109 -4.48 8.37 3.89
C TYR A 109 -5.88 7.79 3.70
N VAL A 110 -5.98 6.88 2.72
CA VAL A 110 -7.14 6.02 2.51
C VAL A 110 -6.65 4.58 2.46
N MET A 111 -7.11 3.75 3.36
CA MET A 111 -6.68 2.34 3.48
C MET A 111 -7.88 1.42 3.63
N MET A 112 -7.71 0.16 3.18
CA MET A 112 -8.60 -0.92 3.60
C MET A 112 -8.31 -1.30 5.06
N ASP A 113 -9.33 -1.80 5.75
CA ASP A 113 -9.16 -2.37 7.08
C ASP A 113 -8.59 -3.80 6.98
N ASP A 114 -7.29 -3.89 6.78
CA ASP A 114 -6.58 -5.17 6.61
C ASP A 114 -6.55 -6.00 7.90
N PHE A 115 -6.55 -5.35 9.07
CA PHE A 115 -6.72 -6.04 10.35
C PHE A 115 -8.05 -6.78 10.40
N LYS A 116 -9.14 -6.07 10.11
CA LYS A 116 -10.49 -6.65 10.08
C LYS A 116 -10.60 -7.75 9.02
N GLY A 117 -9.97 -7.57 7.86
CA GLY A 117 -9.94 -8.60 6.81
C GLY A 117 -9.28 -9.89 7.29
N GLY A 118 -8.10 -9.81 7.87
CA GLY A 118 -7.40 -10.97 8.46
C GLY A 118 -8.16 -11.61 9.61
N TYR A 119 -8.75 -10.78 10.47
CA TYR A 119 -9.57 -11.24 11.58
C TYR A 119 -10.82 -12.01 11.11
N LEU A 120 -11.60 -11.43 10.20
CA LEU A 120 -12.86 -12.05 9.75
C LEU A 120 -12.67 -13.36 9.01
N ILE A 121 -11.68 -13.46 8.12
CA ILE A 121 -11.42 -14.71 7.41
C ILE A 121 -10.95 -15.81 8.36
N THR A 122 -10.10 -15.48 9.30
CA THR A 122 -9.62 -16.44 10.30
C THR A 122 -10.74 -16.88 11.24
N LYS A 123 -11.55 -15.95 11.72
CA LYS A 123 -12.71 -16.22 12.55
C LYS A 123 -13.70 -17.14 11.82
N TYR A 124 -13.93 -16.92 10.54
CA TYR A 124 -14.77 -17.77 9.73
C TYR A 124 -14.26 -19.21 9.70
N LEU A 125 -12.98 -19.42 9.43
CA LEU A 125 -12.38 -20.75 9.44
C LEU A 125 -12.46 -21.42 10.83
N LEU A 126 -12.24 -20.67 11.89
CA LEU A 126 -12.37 -21.16 13.26
C LEU A 126 -13.83 -21.55 13.58
N SER A 127 -14.81 -20.79 13.09
CA SER A 127 -16.23 -21.09 13.29
C SER A 127 -16.66 -22.38 12.60
N LEU A 128 -15.95 -22.79 11.54
CA LEU A 128 -16.15 -24.08 10.87
C LEU A 128 -15.46 -25.26 11.56
N GLY A 129 -14.77 -25.01 12.67
CA GLY A 129 -14.09 -26.03 13.44
C GLY A 129 -12.62 -26.23 13.13
N HIS A 130 -12.06 -25.48 12.17
CA HIS A 130 -10.63 -25.56 11.88
C HIS A 130 -9.81 -25.01 13.07
N ARG A 131 -8.69 -25.66 13.37
CA ARG A 131 -7.76 -25.24 14.45
C ARG A 131 -6.32 -25.13 13.99
N LYS A 132 -5.99 -25.74 12.84
CA LYS A 132 -4.66 -25.70 12.23
C LYS A 132 -4.74 -24.86 10.96
N ILE A 133 -4.56 -23.55 11.12
CA ILE A 133 -4.71 -22.58 10.04
C ILE A 133 -3.33 -22.03 9.67
N LEU A 134 -2.89 -22.32 8.44
CA LEU A 134 -1.67 -21.78 7.88
C LEU A 134 -1.87 -20.33 7.48
N GLY A 135 -0.97 -19.46 7.91
CA GLY A 135 -0.95 -18.05 7.51
C GLY A 135 0.26 -17.74 6.61
N MET A 136 0.01 -17.07 5.50
CA MET A 136 1.06 -16.53 4.63
C MET A 136 0.92 -15.02 4.56
N PHE A 137 1.93 -14.31 5.04
CA PHE A 137 1.87 -12.85 5.18
C PHE A 137 3.09 -12.18 4.60
N LYS A 138 2.84 -11.05 3.92
CA LYS A 138 3.90 -10.19 3.40
C LYS A 138 4.50 -9.36 4.51
N ALA A 139 5.82 -9.42 4.68
CA ALA A 139 6.52 -8.80 5.80
C ALA A 139 6.92 -7.34 5.56
N ASP A 140 7.03 -6.91 4.31
CA ASP A 140 7.55 -5.59 3.93
C ASP A 140 6.46 -4.56 3.60
N ASP A 141 5.18 -4.91 3.77
CA ASP A 141 4.05 -4.00 3.63
C ASP A 141 3.15 -4.01 4.87
N ARG A 142 2.58 -2.86 5.18
CA ARG A 142 1.63 -2.70 6.28
C ARG A 142 0.43 -3.66 6.16
N GLN A 143 -0.07 -3.87 4.95
CA GLN A 143 -1.23 -4.75 4.72
C GLN A 143 -0.97 -6.16 5.25
N GLY A 144 0.20 -6.72 4.93
CA GLY A 144 0.57 -8.05 5.42
C GLY A 144 0.69 -8.11 6.94
N ILE A 145 1.30 -7.12 7.55
CA ILE A 145 1.43 -7.00 9.01
C ILE A 145 0.05 -6.89 9.68
N GLU A 146 -0.83 -6.05 9.17
CA GLU A 146 -2.18 -5.86 9.75
C GLU A 146 -3.05 -7.11 9.57
N ARG A 147 -2.96 -7.80 8.44
CA ARG A 147 -3.66 -9.08 8.22
C ARG A 147 -3.18 -10.15 9.20
N HIS A 148 -1.88 -10.23 9.45
CA HIS A 148 -1.31 -11.12 10.45
C HIS A 148 -1.84 -10.80 11.86
N ARG A 149 -1.89 -9.52 12.23
CA ARG A 149 -2.44 -9.10 13.52
C ARG A 149 -3.89 -9.52 13.68
N GLY A 150 -4.71 -9.38 12.65
CA GLY A 150 -6.10 -9.85 12.64
C GLY A 150 -6.21 -11.36 12.78
N TYR A 151 -5.36 -12.11 12.08
CA TYR A 151 -5.23 -13.56 12.22
C TYR A 151 -4.90 -13.97 13.65
N ALA A 152 -3.89 -13.37 14.25
CA ALA A 152 -3.48 -13.67 15.63
C ALA A 152 -4.59 -13.35 16.65
N LYS A 153 -5.30 -12.23 16.44
CA LYS A 153 -6.42 -11.83 17.30
C LYS A 153 -7.56 -12.85 17.28
N ALA A 154 -7.92 -13.35 16.11
CA ALA A 154 -8.97 -14.36 15.98
C ALA A 154 -8.56 -15.67 16.68
N LEU A 155 -7.31 -16.12 16.52
CA LEU A 155 -6.81 -17.29 17.24
C LEU A 155 -6.89 -17.09 18.76
N GLN A 156 -6.49 -15.93 19.25
CA GLN A 156 -6.55 -15.60 20.67
C GLN A 156 -7.98 -15.67 21.21
N GLU A 157 -8.95 -15.10 20.50
CA GLU A 157 -10.35 -15.10 20.92
C GLU A 157 -10.96 -16.50 20.95
N TYR A 158 -10.54 -17.39 20.08
CA TYR A 158 -10.97 -18.79 20.06
C TYR A 158 -10.14 -19.71 20.95
N GLY A 159 -9.17 -19.17 21.70
CA GLY A 159 -8.30 -19.97 22.56
C GLY A 159 -7.41 -20.95 21.82
N VAL A 160 -7.11 -20.68 20.55
CA VAL A 160 -6.25 -21.51 19.70
C VAL A 160 -4.80 -21.05 19.83
N PHE A 161 -3.91 -22.00 20.07
CA PHE A 161 -2.48 -21.72 20.18
C PHE A 161 -1.92 -21.14 18.87
N TYR A 162 -1.21 -20.02 19.00
CA TYR A 162 -0.48 -19.42 17.89
C TYR A 162 0.81 -20.23 17.68
N ASP A 163 0.88 -20.97 16.59
CA ASP A 163 2.04 -21.80 16.25
C ASP A 163 2.88 -21.07 15.18
N PRO A 164 4.09 -20.58 15.53
CA PRO A 164 4.95 -19.89 14.57
C PRO A 164 5.32 -20.75 13.35
N ASP A 165 5.33 -22.08 13.49
CA ASP A 165 5.66 -23.00 12.40
C ASP A 165 4.56 -23.05 11.32
N ARG A 166 3.37 -22.53 11.63
CA ARG A 166 2.27 -22.37 10.66
C ARG A 166 2.25 -21.01 9.99
N ILE A 167 3.23 -20.15 10.24
CA ILE A 167 3.32 -18.82 9.67
C ILE A 167 4.45 -18.76 8.66
N ILE A 168 4.11 -18.35 7.44
CA ILE A 168 5.08 -18.10 6.38
C ILE A 168 5.12 -16.60 6.12
N TRP A 169 6.26 -16.00 6.43
CA TRP A 169 6.55 -14.61 6.07
C TRP A 169 7.32 -14.57 4.76
N PHE A 170 6.92 -13.67 3.88
CA PHE A 170 7.62 -13.45 2.62
C PHE A 170 7.76 -11.97 2.33
N HIS A 171 8.76 -11.62 1.54
CA HIS A 171 9.01 -10.27 1.05
C HIS A 171 8.61 -10.16 -0.42
N THR A 172 8.59 -8.94 -0.93
CA THR A 172 8.22 -8.67 -2.33
C THR A 172 9.01 -9.53 -3.32
N GLU A 173 10.31 -9.68 -3.09
CA GLU A 173 11.22 -10.44 -3.94
C GLU A 173 10.93 -11.96 -3.92
N ASP A 174 10.33 -12.45 -2.85
CA ASP A 174 10.05 -13.88 -2.64
C ASP A 174 8.66 -14.31 -3.14
N ARG A 175 7.84 -13.36 -3.60
CA ARG A 175 6.40 -13.52 -3.80
C ARG A 175 5.99 -14.76 -4.58
N ALA A 176 6.76 -15.13 -5.60
CA ALA A 176 6.46 -16.25 -6.47
C ALA A 176 7.01 -17.59 -5.99
N VAL A 177 8.01 -17.61 -5.11
CA VAL A 177 8.80 -18.81 -4.79
C VAL A 177 8.70 -19.21 -3.33
N LYS A 178 9.05 -18.32 -2.39
CA LYS A 178 9.21 -18.65 -0.97
C LYS A 178 7.93 -19.18 -0.30
N PRO A 179 6.73 -18.65 -0.55
CA PRO A 179 5.52 -19.17 0.08
C PRO A 179 5.27 -20.65 -0.26
N PHE A 180 5.59 -21.05 -1.48
CA PHE A 180 5.36 -22.41 -1.95
C PHE A 180 6.48 -23.39 -1.56
N ALA A 181 7.69 -22.90 -1.34
CA ALA A 181 8.83 -23.74 -0.95
C ALA A 181 8.70 -24.32 0.47
N ARG A 182 7.80 -23.79 1.31
CA ARG A 182 7.55 -24.22 2.69
C ARG A 182 6.25 -24.99 2.88
N LEU A 183 5.45 -25.14 1.85
CA LEU A 183 4.24 -25.95 1.84
C LEU A 183 4.56 -27.42 1.56
#